data_13b7580dc03026aecb891cf60e3bf6ee
#
_entry.id   13b7580dc03026aecb891cf60e3bf6ee
#
_cell.length_a   1.000
_cell.length_b   1.000
_cell.length_c   1.000
_cell.angle_alpha   90.00
_cell.angle_beta   90.00
_cell.angle_gamma   90.00
#
_symmetry.space_group_name_H-M   'P 1'
#
loop_
_entity.id
_entity.type
_entity.pdbx_description
1 polymer ?
#
loop_
_entity_poly.entity_id
_entity_poly.type
_entity_poly.pdbx_seq_one_letter_code
_entity_poly.pdbx_strand_id
1 'polypeptide(L)'
;MKCSLGISNYVKRIELTAAWQLLCLATPTAPMGILLQNGPLEWVHLPAPAQKVVASYPGLIATLLLKGRKWSTELFGKEPSEIVIPYNKEQLDALLMFGENWQIAIGNYFGQIMHHLPSHVLLNFISRHPVIFPVRCKQFRIPGAQTAFTDGSANGRDSVVTRNQHKVLQTQETSAQSAELTAVIEAFVMFAEQEFNFYSDSQYVVKLFPHIETAVLPKNKFTIFYLLTKLQKQIWKQNQAFFIGHIRAHSGPPGPLNALNDLADSLTRVTVASAFKEA
;
A
#
# COMPACT_ATOMS: atom_id res chain seq x y z
N MET A 1 14.45 3.95 -29.39
CA MET A 1 13.18 3.49 -29.97
C MET A 1 12.11 3.63 -28.90
N LYS A 2 11.29 4.68 -28.95
CA LYS A 2 10.16 4.89 -28.01
C LYS A 2 8.99 4.06 -28.53
N CYS A 3 8.70 2.93 -27.90
CA CYS A 3 7.41 2.26 -28.09
C CYS A 3 6.34 3.11 -27.39
N SER A 4 5.64 3.95 -28.13
CA SER A 4 4.35 4.48 -27.70
C SER A 4 3.34 3.32 -27.73
N LEU A 5 3.18 2.65 -26.62
CA LEU A 5 2.00 1.82 -26.39
C LEU A 5 0.80 2.78 -26.42
N GLY A 6 0.05 2.76 -27.50
CA GLY A 6 -1.23 3.44 -27.58
C GLY A 6 -2.09 2.99 -26.42
N ILE A 7 -2.28 3.87 -25.45
CA ILE A 7 -3.24 3.65 -24.36
C ILE A 7 -4.61 3.66 -25.04
N SER A 8 -5.10 2.47 -25.36
CA SER A 8 -6.47 2.28 -25.73
C SER A 8 -7.33 2.63 -24.51
N ASN A 9 -8.04 3.73 -24.58
CA ASN A 9 -8.95 4.22 -23.53
C ASN A 9 -10.22 3.33 -23.40
N TYR A 10 -10.10 2.04 -23.64
CA TYR A 10 -11.19 1.11 -23.42
C TYR A 10 -11.22 0.74 -21.93
N VAL A 11 -12.01 1.47 -21.17
CA VAL A 11 -12.45 1.01 -19.85
C VAL A 11 -13.32 -0.21 -20.07
N LYS A 12 -12.81 -1.38 -19.76
CA LYS A 12 -13.60 -2.61 -19.87
C LYS A 12 -14.70 -2.57 -18.83
N ARG A 13 -15.95 -2.66 -19.30
CA ARG A 13 -17.11 -2.74 -18.41
C ARG A 13 -17.14 -4.12 -17.76
N ILE A 14 -17.15 -4.16 -16.43
CA ILE A 14 -17.31 -5.40 -15.68
C ILE A 14 -18.77 -5.85 -15.80
N GLU A 15 -18.95 -7.11 -16.17
CA GLU A 15 -20.26 -7.73 -16.24
C GLU A 15 -20.53 -8.50 -14.95
N LEU A 16 -21.29 -7.90 -14.02
CA LEU A 16 -21.52 -8.46 -12.68
C LEU A 16 -22.28 -9.79 -12.68
N THR A 17 -23.02 -10.10 -13.76
CA THR A 17 -23.77 -11.35 -13.94
C THR A 17 -22.91 -12.48 -14.49
N ALA A 18 -21.86 -12.17 -15.23
CA ALA A 18 -20.96 -13.16 -15.79
C ALA A 18 -20.00 -13.74 -14.74
N ALA A 19 -19.51 -14.94 -15.00
CA ALA A 19 -18.51 -15.60 -14.19
C ALA A 19 -17.12 -14.94 -14.35
N TRP A 20 -16.31 -14.98 -13.32
CA TRP A 20 -14.90 -14.61 -13.38
C TRP A 20 -14.03 -15.60 -12.65
N GLN A 21 -12.76 -15.58 -13.00
CA GLN A 21 -11.74 -16.50 -12.50
C GLN A 21 -10.68 -15.75 -11.72
N LEU A 22 -10.13 -16.37 -10.69
CA LEU A 22 -8.89 -15.96 -10.03
C LEU A 22 -7.77 -16.89 -10.48
N LEU A 23 -6.83 -16.40 -11.26
CA LEU A 23 -5.66 -17.14 -11.70
C LEU A 23 -4.49 -16.85 -10.77
N CYS A 24 -3.85 -17.90 -10.24
CA CYS A 24 -2.60 -17.79 -9.50
C CYS A 24 -1.43 -18.25 -10.35
N LEU A 25 -0.56 -17.33 -10.68
CA LEU A 25 0.64 -17.55 -11.47
C LEU A 25 1.84 -17.76 -10.54
N ALA A 26 2.52 -18.89 -10.74
CA ALA A 26 3.83 -19.10 -10.15
C ALA A 26 4.89 -18.40 -11.00
N THR A 27 5.44 -17.31 -10.51
CA THR A 27 6.57 -16.63 -11.16
C THR A 27 7.85 -16.88 -10.37
N PRO A 28 9.05 -16.79 -10.99
CA PRO A 28 10.30 -17.09 -10.30
C PRO A 28 10.58 -16.23 -9.06
N THR A 29 10.01 -15.04 -8.98
CA THR A 29 10.30 -14.07 -7.91
C THR A 29 9.24 -14.03 -6.83
N ALA A 30 7.97 -13.97 -7.21
CA ALA A 30 6.84 -13.92 -6.28
C ALA A 30 5.55 -14.35 -7.00
N PRO A 31 4.63 -15.05 -6.34
CA PRO A 31 3.37 -15.41 -6.96
C PRO A 31 2.54 -14.15 -7.27
N MET A 32 1.79 -14.22 -8.36
CA MET A 32 0.94 -13.13 -8.82
C MET A 32 -0.45 -13.66 -9.13
N GLY A 33 -1.49 -12.90 -8.80
CA GLY A 33 -2.87 -13.22 -9.11
C GLY A 33 -3.45 -12.30 -10.19
N ILE A 34 -4.40 -12.83 -10.93
CA ILE A 34 -5.18 -12.07 -11.91
C ILE A 34 -6.65 -12.41 -11.73
N LEU A 35 -7.49 -11.40 -11.54
CA LEU A 35 -8.92 -11.55 -11.72
C LEU A 35 -9.24 -11.40 -13.21
N LEU A 36 -9.83 -12.42 -13.80
CA LEU A 36 -10.05 -12.54 -15.24
C LEU A 36 -11.54 -12.71 -15.56
N GLN A 37 -12.04 -11.90 -16.51
CA GLN A 37 -13.36 -12.05 -17.14
C GLN A 37 -13.24 -11.60 -18.59
N ASN A 38 -13.20 -12.54 -19.54
CA ASN A 38 -12.95 -12.20 -20.96
C ASN A 38 -11.74 -11.29 -21.20
N GLY A 39 -10.74 -11.34 -20.31
CA GLY A 39 -9.52 -10.53 -20.22
C GLY A 39 -9.25 -10.09 -18.80
N PRO A 40 -8.02 -9.62 -18.50
CA PRO A 40 -7.63 -9.17 -17.17
C PRO A 40 -8.53 -8.03 -16.69
N LEU A 41 -9.05 -8.14 -15.48
CA LEU A 41 -9.81 -7.11 -14.79
C LEU A 41 -8.92 -6.37 -13.78
N GLU A 42 -8.19 -7.16 -12.97
CA GLU A 42 -7.43 -6.64 -11.87
C GLU A 42 -6.24 -7.56 -11.54
N TRP A 43 -5.16 -6.98 -11.07
CA TRP A 43 -3.96 -7.69 -10.64
C TRP A 43 -3.95 -7.83 -9.13
N VAL A 44 -3.63 -9.02 -8.65
CA VAL A 44 -3.47 -9.30 -7.22
C VAL A 44 -2.02 -9.63 -6.96
N HIS A 45 -1.37 -8.87 -6.08
CA HIS A 45 0.02 -9.08 -5.70
C HIS A 45 0.17 -9.02 -4.18
N LEU A 46 1.19 -9.69 -3.68
CA LEU A 46 1.55 -9.60 -2.27
C LEU A 46 2.50 -8.42 -2.06
N PRO A 47 2.40 -7.74 -0.90
CA PRO A 47 3.43 -6.78 -0.51
C PRO A 47 4.77 -7.50 -0.40
N ALA A 48 5.86 -6.78 -0.61
CA ALA A 48 7.19 -7.32 -0.35
C ALA A 48 7.23 -7.90 1.08
N PRO A 49 7.68 -9.15 1.27
CA PRO A 49 7.69 -9.76 2.59
C PRO A 49 8.53 -8.91 3.54
N ALA A 50 7.99 -8.64 4.73
CA ALA A 50 8.79 -8.06 5.80
C ALA A 50 9.99 -8.99 6.05
N GLN A 51 11.19 -8.46 6.09
CA GLN A 51 12.47 -9.22 6.14
C GLN A 51 12.61 -10.21 7.31
N LYS A 52 11.66 -10.21 8.26
CA LYS A 52 11.69 -11.04 9.46
C LYS A 52 10.91 -12.36 9.35
N VAL A 53 10.19 -12.60 8.28
CA VAL A 53 9.36 -13.81 8.13
C VAL A 53 9.75 -14.53 6.84
N VAL A 54 10.31 -15.72 7.00
CA VAL A 54 10.56 -16.63 5.88
C VAL A 54 9.25 -17.34 5.57
N ALA A 55 8.55 -16.90 4.53
CA ALA A 55 7.38 -17.60 4.04
C ALA A 55 7.77 -18.64 2.98
N SER A 56 7.22 -19.84 3.03
CA SER A 56 7.38 -20.80 1.95
C SER A 56 6.64 -20.33 0.71
N TYR A 57 7.15 -20.68 -0.48
CA TYR A 57 6.50 -20.30 -1.74
C TYR A 57 5.04 -20.78 -1.83
N PRO A 58 4.68 -22.03 -1.44
CA PRO A 58 3.29 -22.45 -1.34
C PRO A 58 2.48 -21.59 -0.35
N GLY A 59 3.07 -21.18 0.78
CA GLY A 59 2.43 -20.30 1.75
C GLY A 59 2.12 -18.92 1.16
N LEU A 60 3.00 -18.38 0.31
CA LEU A 60 2.76 -17.14 -0.41
C LEU A 60 1.59 -17.27 -1.39
N ILE A 61 1.47 -18.40 -2.10
CA ILE A 61 0.32 -18.65 -2.99
C ILE A 61 -0.98 -18.74 -2.20
N ALA A 62 -1.00 -19.42 -1.05
CA ALA A 62 -2.18 -19.47 -0.18
C ALA A 62 -2.61 -18.06 0.29
N THR A 63 -1.64 -17.23 0.68
CA THR A 63 -1.89 -15.83 1.06
C THR A 63 -2.43 -15.01 -0.11
N LEU A 64 -1.90 -15.24 -1.31
CA LEU A 64 -2.38 -14.61 -2.54
C LEU A 64 -3.82 -14.99 -2.88
N LEU A 65 -4.17 -16.27 -2.73
CA LEU A 65 -5.54 -16.77 -2.92
C LEU A 65 -6.53 -16.07 -1.99
N LEU A 66 -6.23 -16.04 -0.70
CA LEU A 66 -7.05 -15.33 0.28
C LEU A 66 -7.25 -13.87 -0.09
N LYS A 67 -6.17 -13.20 -0.48
CA LYS A 67 -6.22 -11.81 -0.90
C LYS A 67 -7.09 -11.64 -2.15
N GLY A 68 -6.93 -12.50 -3.14
CA GLY A 68 -7.70 -12.44 -4.38
C GLY A 68 -9.19 -12.70 -4.19
N ARG A 69 -9.56 -13.69 -3.36
CA ARG A 69 -10.94 -13.97 -2.98
C ARG A 69 -11.59 -12.77 -2.27
N LYS A 70 -10.90 -12.24 -1.27
CA LYS A 70 -11.36 -11.06 -0.53
C LYS A 70 -11.51 -9.85 -1.45
N TRP A 71 -10.53 -9.61 -2.30
CA TRP A 71 -10.56 -8.51 -3.26
C TRP A 71 -11.71 -8.65 -4.26
N SER A 72 -11.95 -9.87 -4.76
CA SER A 72 -13.11 -10.17 -5.62
C SER A 72 -14.44 -9.83 -4.93
N THR A 73 -14.59 -10.25 -3.67
CA THR A 73 -15.80 -9.95 -2.89
C THR A 73 -15.97 -8.44 -2.65
N GLU A 74 -14.89 -7.71 -2.41
CA GLU A 74 -14.95 -6.26 -2.22
C GLU A 74 -15.28 -5.49 -3.51
N LEU A 75 -14.74 -5.92 -4.64
CA LEU A 75 -15.00 -5.27 -5.93
C LEU A 75 -16.35 -5.64 -6.55
N PHE A 76 -16.73 -6.91 -6.46
CA PHE A 76 -17.83 -7.47 -7.23
C PHE A 76 -18.99 -8.02 -6.36
N GLY A 77 -18.85 -8.01 -5.05
CA GLY A 77 -19.85 -8.49 -4.09
C GLY A 77 -19.94 -10.02 -3.99
N LYS A 78 -19.09 -10.76 -4.70
CA LYS A 78 -19.05 -12.23 -4.68
C LYS A 78 -17.66 -12.77 -4.97
N GLU A 79 -17.44 -14.04 -4.62
CA GLU A 79 -16.18 -14.72 -4.89
C GLU A 79 -16.03 -15.10 -6.38
N PRO A 80 -14.81 -15.38 -6.86
CA PRO A 80 -14.61 -15.96 -8.19
C PRO A 80 -15.37 -17.28 -8.32
N SER A 81 -15.90 -17.57 -9.49
CA SER A 81 -16.53 -18.88 -9.78
C SER A 81 -15.50 -19.99 -9.89
N GLU A 82 -14.29 -19.66 -10.30
CA GLU A 82 -13.18 -20.58 -10.51
C GLU A 82 -11.89 -19.99 -9.96
N ILE A 83 -11.06 -20.86 -9.36
CA ILE A 83 -9.69 -20.55 -8.98
C ILE A 83 -8.75 -21.47 -9.74
N VAL A 84 -7.78 -20.90 -10.42
CA VAL A 84 -6.74 -21.63 -11.13
C VAL A 84 -5.45 -21.56 -10.34
N ILE A 85 -4.91 -22.72 -9.95
CA ILE A 85 -3.69 -22.82 -9.13
C ILE A 85 -2.57 -23.51 -9.90
N PRO A 86 -1.30 -23.18 -9.61
CA PRO A 86 -0.14 -23.78 -10.29
C PRO A 86 0.28 -25.14 -9.69
N TYR A 87 -0.67 -25.91 -9.16
CA TYR A 87 -0.43 -27.21 -8.53
C TYR A 87 -1.39 -28.22 -9.11
N ASN A 88 -0.91 -29.45 -9.28
CA ASN A 88 -1.79 -30.58 -9.62
C ASN A 88 -2.63 -31.03 -8.40
N LYS A 89 -3.53 -31.98 -8.62
CA LYS A 89 -4.45 -32.44 -7.57
C LYS A 89 -3.71 -33.07 -6.37
N GLU A 90 -2.72 -33.94 -6.64
CA GLU A 90 -1.96 -34.61 -5.58
C GLU A 90 -1.16 -33.59 -4.74
N GLN A 91 -0.61 -32.56 -5.38
CA GLN A 91 0.11 -31.49 -4.70
C GLN A 91 -0.86 -30.66 -3.85
N LEU A 92 -2.05 -30.36 -4.36
CA LEU A 92 -3.06 -29.63 -3.59
C LEU A 92 -3.51 -30.46 -2.37
N ASP A 93 -3.77 -31.73 -2.52
CA ASP A 93 -4.18 -32.62 -1.44
C ASP A 93 -3.11 -32.67 -0.34
N ALA A 94 -1.82 -32.75 -0.71
CA ALA A 94 -0.72 -32.68 0.23
C ALA A 94 -0.64 -31.31 0.95
N LEU A 95 -0.85 -30.21 0.23
CA LEU A 95 -0.85 -28.86 0.79
C LEU A 95 -2.01 -28.65 1.76
N LEU A 96 -3.17 -29.22 1.47
CA LEU A 96 -4.34 -29.18 2.36
C LEU A 96 -4.15 -30.06 3.61
N MET A 97 -3.43 -31.18 3.49
CA MET A 97 -3.17 -32.07 4.61
C MET A 97 -2.21 -31.46 5.64
N PHE A 98 -1.17 -30.74 5.17
CA PHE A 98 -0.07 -30.28 6.03
C PHE A 98 0.03 -28.77 6.18
N GLY A 99 -0.74 -27.99 5.43
CA GLY A 99 -0.63 -26.55 5.39
C GLY A 99 -1.86 -25.82 5.91
N GLU A 100 -1.83 -25.30 7.14
CA GLU A 100 -2.90 -24.50 7.72
C GLU A 100 -3.29 -23.33 6.81
N ASN A 101 -2.32 -22.63 6.24
CA ASN A 101 -2.58 -21.52 5.32
C ASN A 101 -3.41 -21.94 4.09
N TRP A 102 -3.21 -23.17 3.61
CA TRP A 102 -3.98 -23.71 2.48
C TRP A 102 -5.40 -24.10 2.90
N GLN A 103 -5.54 -24.69 4.08
CA GLN A 103 -6.87 -25.00 4.64
C GLN A 103 -7.71 -23.72 4.79
N ILE A 104 -7.08 -22.62 5.27
CA ILE A 104 -7.72 -21.31 5.37
C ILE A 104 -8.01 -20.73 3.99
N ALA A 105 -7.06 -20.81 3.04
CA ALA A 105 -7.19 -20.21 1.73
C ALA A 105 -8.28 -20.85 0.86
N ILE A 106 -8.48 -22.16 0.98
CA ILE A 106 -9.47 -22.93 0.20
C ILE A 106 -10.72 -23.23 1.04
N GLY A 107 -10.62 -23.16 2.38
CA GLY A 107 -11.75 -23.37 3.27
C GLY A 107 -12.94 -22.47 2.90
N ASN A 108 -14.13 -23.03 2.94
CA ASN A 108 -15.37 -22.34 2.57
C ASN A 108 -15.38 -21.72 1.15
N TYR A 109 -14.55 -22.23 0.24
CA TYR A 109 -14.66 -21.89 -1.18
C TYR A 109 -15.53 -22.92 -1.88
N PHE A 110 -16.61 -22.46 -2.50
CA PHE A 110 -17.62 -23.31 -3.13
C PHE A 110 -17.50 -23.33 -4.67
N GLY A 111 -16.57 -22.56 -5.22
CA GLY A 111 -16.29 -22.53 -6.66
C GLY A 111 -15.43 -23.71 -7.11
N GLN A 112 -15.08 -23.73 -8.38
CA GLN A 112 -14.24 -24.78 -8.95
C GLN A 112 -12.76 -24.45 -8.77
N ILE A 113 -11.95 -25.50 -8.53
CA ILE A 113 -10.49 -25.39 -8.51
C ILE A 113 -9.93 -26.06 -9.75
N MET A 114 -9.22 -25.29 -10.54
CA MET A 114 -8.61 -25.73 -11.81
C MET A 114 -7.09 -25.82 -11.63
N HIS A 115 -6.51 -26.83 -12.26
CA HIS A 115 -5.07 -27.14 -12.16
C HIS A 115 -4.29 -26.75 -13.41
N HIS A 116 -4.95 -26.23 -14.41
CA HIS A 116 -4.34 -25.84 -15.68
C HIS A 116 -4.67 -24.40 -16.03
N LEU A 117 -3.64 -23.61 -16.26
CA LEU A 117 -3.80 -22.25 -16.76
C LEU A 117 -4.44 -22.26 -18.16
N PRO A 118 -5.41 -21.40 -18.41
CA PRO A 118 -5.95 -21.24 -19.75
C PRO A 118 -4.83 -20.81 -20.73
N SER A 119 -4.89 -21.34 -21.94
CA SER A 119 -3.94 -20.98 -23.00
C SER A 119 -4.21 -19.54 -23.46
N HIS A 120 -3.42 -18.61 -22.97
CA HIS A 120 -3.52 -17.20 -23.34
C HIS A 120 -2.13 -16.60 -23.53
N VAL A 121 -1.95 -15.80 -24.58
CA VAL A 121 -0.64 -15.20 -24.91
C VAL A 121 -0.07 -14.37 -23.76
N LEU A 122 -0.92 -13.57 -23.11
CA LEU A 122 -0.52 -12.75 -21.96
C LEU A 122 -0.06 -13.61 -20.78
N LEU A 123 -0.76 -14.70 -20.46
CA LEU A 123 -0.40 -15.60 -19.36
C LEU A 123 0.93 -16.31 -19.62
N ASN A 124 1.15 -16.76 -20.85
CA ASN A 124 2.41 -17.34 -21.27
C ASN A 124 3.56 -16.34 -21.24
N PHE A 125 3.28 -15.09 -21.59
CA PHE A 125 4.27 -14.01 -21.48
C PHE A 125 4.65 -13.74 -20.02
N ILE A 126 3.66 -13.55 -19.13
CA ILE A 126 3.89 -13.23 -17.72
C ILE A 126 4.57 -14.36 -16.98
N SER A 127 4.23 -15.62 -17.28
CA SER A 127 4.91 -16.78 -16.66
C SER A 127 6.41 -16.85 -16.98
N ARG A 128 6.81 -16.34 -18.14
CA ARG A 128 8.22 -16.26 -18.57
C ARG A 128 8.91 -14.96 -18.16
N HIS A 129 8.15 -13.88 -18.02
CA HIS A 129 8.64 -12.54 -17.75
C HIS A 129 7.94 -11.99 -16.51
N PRO A 130 8.51 -12.20 -15.32
CA PRO A 130 7.89 -11.72 -14.08
C PRO A 130 7.71 -10.20 -14.14
N VAL A 131 6.53 -9.74 -13.81
CA VAL A 131 6.26 -8.32 -13.66
C VAL A 131 6.80 -7.90 -12.31
N ILE A 132 7.82 -7.06 -12.32
CA ILE A 132 8.39 -6.46 -11.11
C ILE A 132 7.73 -5.10 -10.95
N PHE A 133 6.92 -4.96 -9.91
CA PHE A 133 6.39 -3.66 -9.54
C PHE A 133 7.50 -2.85 -8.87
N PRO A 134 7.74 -1.62 -9.29
CA PRO A 134 8.74 -0.78 -8.63
C PRO A 134 8.33 -0.57 -7.17
N VAL A 135 9.22 -0.94 -6.25
CA VAL A 135 9.06 -0.61 -4.84
C VAL A 135 9.45 0.85 -4.67
N ARG A 136 8.45 1.72 -4.51
CA ARG A 136 8.66 3.18 -4.38
C ARG A 136 9.20 3.54 -3.00
N CYS A 137 8.70 2.88 -1.96
CA CYS A 137 9.22 3.05 -0.60
C CYS A 137 10.58 2.35 -0.48
N LYS A 138 11.64 3.11 -0.34
CA LYS A 138 13.00 2.61 -0.19
C LYS A 138 13.27 2.17 1.24
N GLN A 139 14.11 1.16 1.40
CA GLN A 139 14.53 0.65 2.70
C GLN A 139 15.53 1.57 3.40
N PHE A 140 16.30 2.33 2.63
CA PHE A 140 17.33 3.24 3.11
C PHE A 140 17.05 4.66 2.60
N ARG A 141 17.54 5.63 3.35
CA ARG A 141 17.51 7.05 2.97
C ARG A 141 18.09 7.24 1.56
N ILE A 142 17.41 8.02 0.75
CA ILE A 142 17.83 8.35 -0.62
C ILE A 142 18.87 9.47 -0.52
N PRO A 143 20.13 9.24 -0.95
CA PRO A 143 21.16 10.27 -0.94
C PRO A 143 20.79 11.46 -1.83
N GLY A 144 21.00 12.68 -1.35
CA GLY A 144 20.72 13.90 -2.12
C GLY A 144 19.25 14.32 -2.20
N ALA A 145 18.30 13.43 -1.89
CA ALA A 145 16.89 13.78 -1.87
C ALA A 145 16.54 14.72 -0.71
N GLN A 146 15.56 15.59 -0.94
CA GLN A 146 15.07 16.48 0.11
C GLN A 146 14.49 15.68 1.28
N THR A 147 14.60 16.26 2.47
CA THR A 147 14.10 15.62 3.69
C THR A 147 13.01 16.48 4.31
N ALA A 148 11.85 15.87 4.51
CA ALA A 148 10.70 16.46 5.19
C ALA A 148 10.49 15.81 6.57
N PHE A 149 9.98 16.59 7.51
CA PHE A 149 9.55 16.16 8.84
C PHE A 149 8.06 16.47 8.94
N THR A 150 7.29 15.51 9.42
CA THR A 150 5.84 15.66 9.58
C THR A 150 5.45 15.46 11.01
N ASP A 151 4.59 16.33 11.50
CA ASP A 151 3.98 16.25 12.81
C ASP A 151 2.52 16.65 12.73
N GLY A 152 1.66 16.01 13.50
CA GLY A 152 0.23 16.26 13.54
C GLY A 152 -0.28 16.32 14.96
N SER A 153 -0.99 17.40 15.29
CA SER A 153 -1.57 17.61 16.61
C SER A 153 -3.09 17.46 16.59
N ALA A 154 -3.63 16.81 17.61
CA ALA A 154 -5.08 16.73 17.84
C ALA A 154 -5.77 18.11 18.00
N ASN A 155 -5.00 19.20 18.07
CA ASN A 155 -5.49 20.57 18.08
C ASN A 155 -5.93 21.08 16.69
N GLY A 156 -5.89 20.24 15.65
CA GLY A 156 -6.22 20.62 14.28
C GLY A 156 -5.10 21.39 13.58
N ARG A 157 -3.85 21.26 14.03
CA ARG A 157 -2.68 21.85 13.38
C ARG A 157 -1.71 20.73 13.00
N ASP A 158 -1.41 20.67 11.72
CA ASP A 158 -0.46 19.71 11.17
C ASP A 158 0.67 20.49 10.50
N SER A 159 1.86 19.94 10.50
CA SER A 159 3.02 20.60 9.92
C SER A 159 3.82 19.67 9.01
N VAL A 160 4.37 20.25 7.96
CA VAL A 160 5.39 19.65 7.11
C VAL A 160 6.56 20.62 7.07
N VAL A 161 7.71 20.18 7.52
CA VAL A 161 8.92 21.01 7.62
C VAL A 161 10.03 20.41 6.77
N THR A 162 10.68 21.24 5.99
CA THR A 162 11.90 20.91 5.26
C THR A 162 13.00 21.89 5.66
N ARG A 163 14.21 21.68 5.17
CA ARG A 163 15.31 22.62 5.40
C ARG A 163 15.04 24.03 4.89
N ASN A 164 14.29 24.13 3.79
CA ASN A 164 14.12 25.39 3.05
C ASN A 164 12.74 26.01 3.20
N GLN A 165 11.74 25.24 3.65
CA GLN A 165 10.36 25.70 3.77
C GLN A 165 9.61 24.91 4.82
N HIS A 166 8.56 25.50 5.34
CA HIS A 166 7.58 24.81 6.19
C HIS A 166 6.17 25.14 5.76
N LYS A 167 5.27 24.22 5.99
CA LYS A 167 3.83 24.40 5.76
C LYS A 167 3.06 23.96 6.99
N VAL A 168 2.20 24.85 7.48
CA VAL A 168 1.28 24.55 8.57
C VAL A 168 -0.12 24.43 7.98
N LEU A 169 -0.81 23.38 8.32
CA LEU A 169 -2.19 23.11 7.90
C LEU A 169 -3.11 23.32 9.11
N GLN A 170 -4.28 23.83 8.85
CA GLN A 170 -5.38 23.83 9.82
C GLN A 170 -6.39 22.80 9.37
N THR A 171 -6.63 21.81 10.20
CA THR A 171 -7.54 20.71 9.91
C THR A 171 -8.60 20.62 11.01
N GLN A 172 -9.72 19.99 10.70
CA GLN A 172 -10.76 19.72 11.69
C GLN A 172 -10.57 18.33 12.35
N GLU A 173 -9.39 17.77 12.20
CA GLU A 173 -9.09 16.45 12.74
C GLU A 173 -8.99 16.50 14.26
N THR A 174 -9.69 15.57 14.90
CA THR A 174 -9.80 15.50 16.36
C THR A 174 -8.95 14.40 16.98
N SER A 175 -8.33 13.57 16.15
CA SER A 175 -7.44 12.50 16.63
C SER A 175 -6.00 12.72 16.17
N ALA A 176 -5.04 12.40 17.04
CA ALA A 176 -3.62 12.48 16.69
C ALA A 176 -3.27 11.65 15.45
N GLN A 177 -3.85 10.46 15.31
CA GLN A 177 -3.61 9.61 14.13
C GLN A 177 -4.12 10.25 12.83
N SER A 178 -5.28 10.91 12.85
CA SER A 178 -5.80 11.61 11.68
C SER A 178 -4.94 12.81 11.32
N ALA A 179 -4.49 13.58 12.30
CA ALA A 179 -3.61 14.71 12.13
C ALA A 179 -2.26 14.28 11.51
N GLU A 180 -1.64 13.24 12.04
CA GLU A 180 -0.40 12.65 11.50
C GLU A 180 -0.55 12.20 10.05
N LEU A 181 -1.67 11.53 9.72
CA LEU A 181 -1.94 11.13 8.34
C LEU A 181 -2.12 12.32 7.41
N THR A 182 -2.75 13.39 7.87
CA THR A 182 -2.95 14.60 7.08
C THR A 182 -1.63 15.29 6.78
N ALA A 183 -0.74 15.41 7.76
CA ALA A 183 0.62 15.93 7.55
C ALA A 183 1.39 15.11 6.51
N VAL A 184 1.32 13.80 6.59
CA VAL A 184 1.99 12.90 5.63
C VAL A 184 1.40 13.02 4.23
N ILE A 185 0.06 13.06 4.09
CA ILE A 185 -0.60 13.26 2.80
C ILE A 185 -0.11 14.56 2.15
N GLU A 186 0.04 15.62 2.94
CA GLU A 186 0.53 16.89 2.45
C GLU A 186 2.00 16.82 2.00
N ALA A 187 2.85 16.07 2.70
CA ALA A 187 4.21 15.82 2.26
C ALA A 187 4.24 15.14 0.87
N PHE A 188 3.39 14.14 0.63
CA PHE A 188 3.26 13.52 -0.70
C PHE A 188 2.75 14.47 -1.78
N VAL A 189 1.89 15.42 -1.42
CA VAL A 189 1.46 16.48 -2.36
C VAL A 189 2.60 17.44 -2.68
N MET A 190 3.37 17.85 -1.68
CA MET A 190 4.52 18.76 -1.86
C MET A 190 5.63 18.14 -2.71
N PHE A 191 5.83 16.85 -2.64
CA PHE A 191 6.90 16.11 -3.33
C PHE A 191 6.39 15.19 -4.43
N ALA A 192 5.24 15.49 -5.05
CA ALA A 192 4.56 14.60 -5.99
C ALA A 192 5.42 14.14 -7.18
N GLU A 193 6.39 14.95 -7.62
CA GLU A 193 7.19 14.69 -8.81
C GLU A 193 8.69 14.53 -8.54
N GLN A 194 9.09 14.41 -7.28
CA GLN A 194 10.49 14.29 -6.89
C GLN A 194 10.73 13.25 -5.81
N GLU A 195 11.94 12.70 -5.79
CA GLU A 195 12.36 11.82 -4.72
C GLU A 195 12.49 12.60 -3.40
N PHE A 196 12.06 11.99 -2.32
CA PHE A 196 12.17 12.61 -1.01
C PHE A 196 12.33 11.60 0.12
N ASN A 197 12.90 12.07 1.20
CA ASN A 197 12.93 11.37 2.46
C ASN A 197 11.97 12.05 3.42
N PHE A 198 11.20 11.30 4.20
CA PHE A 198 10.46 11.91 5.27
C PHE A 198 10.62 11.16 6.59
N TYR A 199 10.53 11.90 7.67
CA TYR A 199 10.62 11.41 9.03
C TYR A 199 9.37 11.81 9.80
N SER A 200 8.87 10.88 10.59
CA SER A 200 7.78 11.11 11.54
C SER A 200 8.13 10.46 12.86
N ASP A 201 7.75 11.07 13.96
CA ASP A 201 7.85 10.49 15.29
C ASP A 201 6.66 9.56 15.60
N SER A 202 5.63 9.57 14.76
CA SER A 202 4.50 8.66 14.84
C SER A 202 4.88 7.24 14.40
N GLN A 203 5.00 6.33 15.37
CA GLN A 203 5.17 4.91 15.07
C GLN A 203 4.01 4.34 14.26
N TYR A 204 2.80 4.89 14.42
CA TYR A 204 1.64 4.49 13.65
C TYR A 204 1.87 4.74 12.16
N VAL A 205 2.29 5.94 11.80
CA VAL A 205 2.60 6.31 10.42
C VAL A 205 3.69 5.42 9.85
N VAL A 206 4.83 5.30 10.54
CA VAL A 206 5.97 4.53 10.03
C VAL A 206 5.63 3.05 9.80
N LYS A 207 4.87 2.43 10.70
CA LYS A 207 4.44 1.02 10.58
C LYS A 207 3.39 0.81 9.49
N LEU A 208 2.67 1.85 9.08
CA LEU A 208 1.65 1.78 8.05
C LEU A 208 2.25 1.59 6.64
N PHE A 209 3.38 2.25 6.36
CA PHE A 209 3.92 2.36 4.99
C PHE A 209 4.32 1.05 4.32
N PRO A 210 4.87 0.03 5.00
CA PRO A 210 5.14 -1.26 4.37
C PRO A 210 3.90 -1.96 3.82
N HIS A 211 2.72 -1.54 4.24
CA HIS A 211 1.46 -2.22 3.95
C HIS A 211 0.47 -1.39 3.15
N ILE A 212 0.48 -0.06 3.29
CA ILE A 212 -0.58 0.83 2.78
C ILE A 212 -0.72 0.77 1.26
N GLU A 213 0.39 0.66 0.52
CA GLU A 213 0.36 0.68 -0.95
C GLU A 213 -0.50 -0.45 -1.53
N THR A 214 -0.48 -1.61 -0.87
CA THR A 214 -1.19 -2.82 -1.31
C THR A 214 -2.34 -3.22 -0.39
N ALA A 215 -2.65 -2.38 0.61
CA ALA A 215 -3.72 -2.65 1.56
C ALA A 215 -5.09 -2.59 0.88
N VAL A 216 -5.95 -3.52 1.25
CA VAL A 216 -7.37 -3.45 0.94
C VAL A 216 -8.03 -2.68 2.07
N LEU A 217 -8.46 -1.46 1.76
CA LEU A 217 -9.11 -0.58 2.74
C LEU A 217 -10.63 -0.76 2.65
N PRO A 218 -11.30 -1.09 3.77
CA PRO A 218 -12.75 -1.20 3.77
C PRO A 218 -13.40 0.16 3.45
N LYS A 219 -14.49 0.11 2.69
CA LYS A 219 -15.33 1.30 2.47
C LYS A 219 -16.08 1.60 3.77
N ASN A 220 -15.50 2.45 4.60
CA ASN A 220 -16.04 2.84 5.88
C ASN A 220 -16.24 4.36 5.93
N LYS A 221 -17.22 4.81 6.74
CA LYS A 221 -17.52 6.24 6.94
C LYS A 221 -16.59 6.93 7.96
N PHE A 222 -15.73 6.18 8.64
CA PHE A 222 -14.78 6.78 9.58
C PHE A 222 -13.70 7.60 8.86
N THR A 223 -13.41 8.77 9.36
CA THR A 223 -12.44 9.73 8.82
C THR A 223 -11.08 9.07 8.57
N ILE A 224 -10.64 8.19 9.46
CA ILE A 224 -9.35 7.48 9.33
C ILE A 224 -9.26 6.69 8.02
N PHE A 225 -10.32 5.98 7.61
CA PHE A 225 -10.32 5.21 6.36
C PHE A 225 -10.36 6.10 5.12
N TYR A 226 -11.00 7.24 5.20
CA TYR A 226 -10.93 8.25 4.15
C TYR A 226 -9.49 8.76 3.97
N LEU A 227 -8.80 9.11 5.06
CA LEU A 227 -7.41 9.56 5.03
C LEU A 227 -6.46 8.46 4.53
N LEU A 228 -6.64 7.22 4.99
CA LEU A 228 -5.86 6.08 4.48
C LEU A 228 -6.05 5.88 2.98
N THR A 229 -7.29 5.98 2.49
CA THR A 229 -7.59 5.89 1.04
C THR A 229 -6.95 7.05 0.27
N LYS A 230 -6.99 8.26 0.83
CA LYS A 230 -6.36 9.44 0.24
C LYS A 230 -4.84 9.27 0.17
N LEU A 231 -4.21 8.82 1.26
CA LEU A 231 -2.77 8.52 1.30
C LEU A 231 -2.40 7.46 0.27
N GLN A 232 -3.12 6.34 0.22
CA GLN A 232 -2.88 5.27 -0.74
C GLN A 232 -2.95 5.79 -2.19
N LYS A 233 -3.92 6.63 -2.51
CA LYS A 233 -4.03 7.27 -3.83
C LYS A 233 -2.86 8.21 -4.13
N GLN A 234 -2.33 8.94 -3.15
CA GLN A 234 -1.15 9.78 -3.35
C GLN A 234 0.10 8.93 -3.59
N ILE A 235 0.27 7.84 -2.85
CA ILE A 235 1.37 6.89 -3.08
C ILE A 235 1.29 6.30 -4.49
N TRP A 236 0.10 5.94 -4.98
CA TRP A 236 -0.06 5.42 -6.34
C TRP A 236 0.22 6.44 -7.45
N LYS A 237 -0.05 7.71 -7.18
CA LYS A 237 0.28 8.80 -8.10
C LYS A 237 1.78 9.15 -8.11
N GLN A 238 2.47 8.84 -7.01
CA GLN A 238 3.89 9.10 -6.87
C GLN A 238 4.70 8.20 -7.81
N ASN A 239 5.39 8.80 -8.78
CA ASN A 239 6.24 8.08 -9.74
C ASN A 239 7.69 7.96 -9.27
N GLN A 240 8.10 8.75 -8.29
CA GLN A 240 9.44 8.82 -7.76
C GLN A 240 9.59 8.00 -6.48
N ALA A 241 10.81 7.63 -6.15
CA ALA A 241 11.10 6.91 -4.93
C ALA A 241 10.97 7.80 -3.70
N PHE A 242 10.58 7.22 -2.59
CA PHE A 242 10.58 7.88 -1.29
C PHE A 242 11.10 6.96 -0.19
N PHE A 243 11.57 7.55 0.88
CA PHE A 243 11.99 6.85 2.10
C PHE A 243 11.21 7.37 3.29
N ILE A 244 10.84 6.48 4.21
CA ILE A 244 10.28 6.85 5.50
C ILE A 244 11.19 6.39 6.63
N GLY A 245 11.48 7.30 7.57
CA GLY A 245 12.23 7.01 8.79
C GLY A 245 11.45 7.37 10.05
N HIS A 246 11.67 6.61 11.12
CA HIS A 246 11.17 6.98 12.43
C HIS A 246 12.22 7.85 13.14
N ILE A 247 11.77 8.94 13.74
CA ILE A 247 12.58 9.76 14.63
C ILE A 247 11.93 9.77 16.02
N ARG A 248 12.73 9.73 17.09
CA ARG A 248 12.17 9.83 18.43
C ARG A 248 11.90 11.30 18.75
N ALA A 249 10.69 11.59 19.22
CA ALA A 249 10.36 12.90 19.76
C ALA A 249 11.24 13.20 20.98
N HIS A 250 11.75 14.42 21.07
CA HIS A 250 12.45 15.01 22.24
C HIS A 250 13.60 14.19 22.87
N SER A 251 14.20 13.22 22.19
CA SER A 251 15.11 12.25 22.82
C SER A 251 16.50 12.14 22.19
N GLY A 252 16.82 12.98 21.22
CA GLY A 252 18.10 12.89 20.52
C GLY A 252 19.15 13.91 20.95
N PRO A 253 20.45 13.62 20.76
CA PRO A 253 21.48 14.64 20.87
C PRO A 253 21.21 15.76 19.85
N PRO A 254 21.67 17.00 20.11
CA PRO A 254 21.46 18.10 19.17
C PRO A 254 22.04 17.75 17.78
N GLY A 255 21.23 17.93 16.76
CA GLY A 255 21.61 17.63 15.38
C GLY A 255 20.60 18.17 14.38
N PRO A 256 20.96 18.30 13.11
CA PRO A 256 20.11 18.96 12.10
C PRO A 256 18.79 18.23 11.85
N LEU A 257 18.73 16.91 12.05
CA LEU A 257 17.48 16.14 11.92
C LEU A 257 16.56 16.41 13.11
N ASN A 258 17.10 16.40 14.33
CA ASN A 258 16.30 16.66 15.52
C ASN A 258 15.80 18.11 15.55
N ALA A 259 16.62 19.07 15.15
CA ALA A 259 16.21 20.48 15.09
C ALA A 259 15.02 20.73 14.14
N LEU A 260 14.96 20.02 13.00
CA LEU A 260 13.84 20.14 12.06
C LEU A 260 12.59 19.40 12.56
N ASN A 261 12.76 18.29 13.27
CA ASN A 261 11.64 17.60 13.92
C ASN A 261 11.07 18.44 15.09
N ASP A 262 11.92 19.02 15.91
CA ASP A 262 11.50 19.93 16.99
C ASP A 262 10.79 21.18 16.44
N LEU A 263 11.21 21.67 15.29
CA LEU A 263 10.51 22.75 14.59
C LEU A 263 9.12 22.29 14.13
N ALA A 264 8.99 21.08 13.56
CA ALA A 264 7.71 20.53 13.15
C ALA A 264 6.74 20.46 14.35
N ASP A 265 7.17 19.88 15.47
CA ASP A 265 6.40 19.79 16.70
C ASP A 265 6.05 21.20 17.27
N SER A 266 6.97 22.14 17.25
CA SER A 266 6.71 23.50 17.71
C SER A 266 5.63 24.24 16.91
N LEU A 267 5.54 23.97 15.61
CA LEU A 267 4.55 24.56 14.71
C LEU A 267 3.13 24.00 14.92
N THR A 268 3.03 22.80 15.43
CA THR A 268 1.73 22.16 15.73
C THR A 268 1.21 22.53 17.12
N ARG A 269 2.06 22.99 18.02
CA ARG A 269 1.64 23.48 19.34
C ARG A 269 0.87 24.80 19.24
N VAL A 270 -0.24 24.91 19.94
CA VAL A 270 -0.97 26.17 20.07
C VAL A 270 -0.14 27.11 20.90
N THR A 271 0.49 28.11 20.31
CA THR A 271 0.91 29.28 21.05
C THR A 271 -0.36 30.01 21.50
N VAL A 272 -0.73 29.85 22.75
CA VAL A 272 -1.64 30.80 23.41
C VAL A 272 -0.86 32.11 23.40
N ALA A 273 -1.07 32.90 22.33
CA ALA A 273 -0.63 34.28 22.33
C ALA A 273 -1.27 34.92 23.54
N SER A 274 -0.43 35.33 24.49
CA SER A 274 -0.81 36.05 25.68
C SER A 274 -1.78 37.19 25.34
N ALA A 275 -3.06 36.98 25.60
CA ALA A 275 -4.02 38.05 25.74
C ALA A 275 -3.79 38.77 27.09
N PHE A 276 -2.59 39.28 27.28
CA PHE A 276 -2.21 40.20 28.33
C PHE A 276 -1.44 41.35 27.70
N LYS A 277 -2.20 42.24 27.06
CA LYS A 277 -1.77 43.62 26.94
C LYS A 277 -2.98 44.51 27.19
N GLU A 278 -2.79 45.31 28.23
CA GLU A 278 -3.41 46.59 28.53
C GLU A 278 -4.70 46.57 29.35
N ALA A 279 -4.52 46.66 30.67
CA ALA A 279 -5.27 47.56 31.49
C ALA A 279 -4.30 48.63 31.98
#